data_b7216cb725e7f5771d16186a4b3c6eb6
#
_entry.id   b7216cb725e7f5771d16186a4b3c6eb6
#
_cell.length_a   1.000
_cell.length_b   1.000
_cell.length_c   1.000
_cell.angle_alpha   90.00
_cell.angle_beta   90.00
_cell.angle_gamma   90.00
#
_symmetry.space_group_name_H-M   'P 1'
#
loop_
_entity.id
_entity.type
_entity.pdbx_description
1 polymer ?
#
loop_
_entity_poly.entity_id
_entity_poly.type
_entity_poly.pdbx_seq_one_letter_code
_entity_poly.pdbx_strand_id
1 'polypeptide(L)'
;YCIFENSSEISDHIFEIDKLGWVRDFCVDEHDKVANREIDKLIEYEKTLLNKSVTDSLFSVNVRWIFNGKCIDKIHSQKDLIKFLSVISDTIYSATPTFKNELINKHRPSGTMSLARQNYLSLLLKNYCMEDIGFDKEKFPPEKSIYLTMLKNTGVHFRGTKDFGFREPTESSFVPLWQCCMDFLKSAQHKQRKIGELVTMLSEPPYGIKRGFIDFWLPSFLIIKKDDFALYSGDSYVPFIN
;
A
#
# COMPACT_ATOMS: atom_id res chain seq x y z
N TYR A 1 2.87 -16.78 -11.96
CA TYR A 1 2.74 -18.15 -11.46
C TYR A 1 4.10 -18.83 -11.49
N CYS A 2 4.31 -19.72 -10.52
CA CYS A 2 5.47 -20.58 -10.42
C CYS A 2 4.95 -22.04 -10.45
N ILE A 3 5.48 -22.84 -11.34
CA ILE A 3 5.11 -24.27 -11.49
C ILE A 3 6.34 -25.10 -11.20
N PHE A 4 6.27 -25.94 -10.17
CA PHE A 4 7.32 -26.89 -9.81
C PHE A 4 7.18 -28.19 -10.62
N GLU A 5 8.22 -28.63 -11.29
CA GLU A 5 8.21 -29.92 -12.01
C GLU A 5 8.50 -31.10 -11.07
N ASN A 6 9.09 -30.86 -9.89
CA ASN A 6 9.27 -31.83 -8.81
C ASN A 6 8.15 -31.78 -7.75
N SER A 7 6.91 -31.48 -8.16
CA SER A 7 5.76 -31.33 -7.27
C SER A 7 5.43 -32.59 -6.45
N SER A 8 5.79 -33.80 -6.93
CA SER A 8 5.61 -35.05 -6.18
C SER A 8 6.42 -35.07 -4.90
N GLU A 9 7.71 -34.74 -4.94
CA GLU A 9 8.59 -34.70 -3.77
C GLU A 9 8.10 -33.68 -2.73
N ILE A 10 7.67 -32.50 -3.20
CA ILE A 10 7.08 -31.47 -2.31
C ILE A 10 5.77 -31.97 -1.69
N SER A 11 4.93 -32.66 -2.46
CA SER A 11 3.66 -33.24 -1.97
C SER A 11 3.90 -34.33 -0.94
N ASP A 12 4.93 -35.16 -1.10
CA ASP A 12 5.26 -36.23 -0.16
C ASP A 12 5.65 -35.64 1.21
N HIS A 13 6.44 -34.59 1.25
CA HIS A 13 6.77 -33.89 2.51
C HIS A 13 5.52 -33.24 3.15
N ILE A 14 4.65 -32.63 2.38
CA ILE A 14 3.39 -32.06 2.89
C ILE A 14 2.52 -33.16 3.50
N PHE A 15 2.37 -34.27 2.78
CA PHE A 15 1.57 -35.42 3.25
C PHE A 15 2.15 -36.01 4.54
N GLU A 16 3.48 -36.16 4.68
CA GLU A 16 4.09 -36.68 5.89
C GLU A 16 3.92 -35.71 7.09
N ILE A 17 3.99 -34.39 6.87
CA ILE A 17 3.67 -33.41 7.91
C ILE A 17 2.23 -33.53 8.39
N ASP A 18 1.28 -33.62 7.47
CA ASP A 18 -0.15 -33.77 7.78
C ASP A 18 -0.41 -35.09 8.53
N LYS A 19 0.20 -36.20 8.11
CA LYS A 19 0.11 -37.50 8.76
C LYS A 19 0.68 -37.45 10.17
N LEU A 20 1.85 -36.90 10.39
CA LEU A 20 2.43 -36.74 11.71
C LEU A 20 1.57 -35.85 12.62
N GLY A 21 1.01 -34.77 12.07
CA GLY A 21 0.05 -33.92 12.77
C GLY A 21 -1.19 -34.69 13.20
N TRP A 22 -1.76 -35.49 12.31
CA TRP A 22 -2.91 -36.35 12.63
C TRP A 22 -2.56 -37.38 13.73
N VAL A 23 -1.39 -38.03 13.64
CA VAL A 23 -0.93 -39.01 14.67
C VAL A 23 -0.79 -38.32 16.02
N ARG A 24 -0.20 -37.10 16.06
CA ARG A 24 -0.08 -36.33 17.30
C ARG A 24 -1.44 -36.04 17.92
N ASP A 25 -2.38 -35.56 17.11
CA ASP A 25 -3.66 -35.03 17.58
C ASP A 25 -4.68 -36.15 17.93
N PHE A 26 -4.55 -37.37 17.33
CA PHE A 26 -5.54 -38.42 17.47
C PHE A 26 -5.00 -39.76 18.03
N CYS A 27 -3.69 -39.98 17.99
CA CYS A 27 -3.11 -41.26 18.40
C CYS A 27 -2.24 -41.19 19.65
N VAL A 28 -1.80 -40.00 20.05
CA VAL A 28 -0.94 -39.77 21.21
C VAL A 28 -1.75 -39.19 22.35
N ASP A 29 -1.54 -39.72 23.58
CA ASP A 29 -2.14 -39.16 24.78
C ASP A 29 -1.57 -37.73 24.99
N GLU A 30 -2.44 -36.77 25.25
CA GLU A 30 -2.05 -35.37 25.47
C GLU A 30 -1.12 -35.19 26.70
N HIS A 31 -1.17 -36.15 27.65
CA HIS A 31 -0.31 -36.15 28.83
C HIS A 31 1.04 -36.82 28.58
N ASP A 32 1.23 -37.56 27.49
CA ASP A 32 2.52 -38.14 27.12
C ASP A 32 3.44 -37.08 26.50
N LYS A 33 4.10 -36.33 27.39
CA LYS A 33 5.02 -35.24 26.99
C LYS A 33 6.21 -35.73 26.17
N VAL A 34 6.63 -36.98 26.33
CA VAL A 34 7.78 -37.52 25.60
C VAL A 34 7.39 -37.80 24.15
N ALA A 35 6.28 -38.55 23.96
CA ALA A 35 5.80 -38.85 22.62
C ALA A 35 5.42 -37.57 21.84
N ASN A 36 4.69 -36.65 22.46
CA ASN A 36 4.35 -35.36 21.84
C ASN A 36 5.59 -34.60 21.39
N ARG A 37 6.62 -34.49 22.26
CA ARG A 37 7.87 -33.80 21.92
C ARG A 37 8.63 -34.48 20.78
N GLU A 38 8.64 -35.82 20.70
CA GLU A 38 9.32 -36.52 19.61
C GLU A 38 8.58 -36.32 18.28
N ILE A 39 7.26 -36.34 18.27
CA ILE A 39 6.45 -36.07 17.07
C ILE A 39 6.65 -34.62 16.61
N ASP A 40 6.64 -33.65 17.53
CA ASP A 40 6.92 -32.26 17.18
C ASP A 40 8.29 -32.07 16.51
N LYS A 41 9.32 -32.80 17.00
CA LYS A 41 10.64 -32.80 16.36
C LYS A 41 10.61 -33.39 14.95
N LEU A 42 9.87 -34.45 14.73
CA LEU A 42 9.70 -35.06 13.41
C LEU A 42 8.99 -34.10 12.45
N ILE A 43 7.94 -33.44 12.91
CA ILE A 43 7.21 -32.43 12.13
C ILE A 43 8.17 -31.26 11.75
N GLU A 44 8.96 -30.75 12.69
CA GLU A 44 9.91 -29.67 12.42
C GLU A 44 11.04 -30.12 11.48
N TYR A 45 11.46 -31.37 11.56
CA TYR A 45 12.41 -31.94 10.61
C TYR A 45 11.84 -32.01 9.20
N GLU A 46 10.62 -32.56 9.03
CA GLU A 46 9.93 -32.61 7.74
C GLU A 46 9.66 -31.22 7.16
N LYS A 47 9.28 -30.23 7.98
CA LYS A 47 9.17 -28.82 7.54
C LYS A 47 10.49 -28.27 7.06
N THR A 48 11.60 -28.66 7.67
CA THR A 48 12.94 -28.24 7.24
C THR A 48 13.28 -28.84 5.89
N LEU A 49 12.97 -30.13 5.65
CA LEU A 49 13.15 -30.79 4.37
C LEU A 49 12.27 -30.17 3.29
N LEU A 50 10.99 -29.93 3.59
CA LEU A 50 10.06 -29.24 2.69
C LEU A 50 10.59 -27.85 2.27
N ASN A 51 10.99 -27.04 3.24
CA ASN A 51 11.54 -25.71 2.96
C ASN A 51 12.80 -25.78 2.10
N LYS A 52 13.66 -26.76 2.35
CA LYS A 52 14.85 -26.99 1.52
C LYS A 52 14.47 -27.38 0.09
N SER A 53 13.60 -28.38 -0.08
CA SER A 53 13.13 -28.85 -1.39
C SER A 53 12.48 -27.73 -2.18
N VAL A 54 11.61 -26.92 -1.58
CA VAL A 54 11.00 -25.75 -2.21
C VAL A 54 12.05 -24.70 -2.58
N THR A 55 12.97 -24.36 -1.69
CA THR A 55 13.98 -23.33 -1.92
C THR A 55 14.96 -23.75 -3.03
N ASP A 56 15.42 -24.99 -3.00
CA ASP A 56 16.34 -25.55 -4.00
C ASP A 56 15.66 -25.62 -5.37
N SER A 57 14.35 -25.89 -5.42
CA SER A 57 13.59 -25.95 -6.66
C SER A 57 13.27 -24.59 -7.26
N LEU A 58 13.07 -23.54 -6.44
CA LEU A 58 12.64 -22.21 -6.91
C LEU A 58 13.56 -21.59 -7.97
N PHE A 59 14.85 -21.89 -7.93
CA PHE A 59 15.85 -21.34 -8.85
C PHE A 59 16.56 -22.41 -9.70
N SER A 60 16.01 -23.61 -9.70
CA SER A 60 16.52 -24.73 -10.51
C SER A 60 15.87 -24.78 -11.89
N VAL A 61 16.32 -25.74 -12.69
CA VAL A 61 15.70 -26.07 -13.98
C VAL A 61 14.31 -26.71 -13.83
N ASN A 62 13.94 -27.11 -12.63
CA ASN A 62 12.67 -27.79 -12.29
C ASN A 62 11.53 -26.81 -11.99
N VAL A 63 11.70 -25.53 -12.27
CA VAL A 63 10.66 -24.53 -12.09
C VAL A 63 10.42 -23.73 -13.35
N ARG A 64 9.14 -23.52 -13.67
CA ARG A 64 8.72 -22.61 -14.74
C ARG A 64 8.05 -21.39 -14.15
N TRP A 65 8.61 -20.23 -14.44
CA TRP A 65 8.02 -18.94 -14.11
C TRP A 65 7.14 -18.46 -15.25
N ILE A 66 5.89 -18.10 -14.95
CA ILE A 66 4.91 -17.65 -15.93
C ILE A 66 4.36 -16.28 -15.51
N PHE A 67 4.44 -15.31 -16.41
CA PHE A 67 3.84 -14.00 -16.25
C PHE A 67 3.07 -13.63 -17.53
N ASN A 68 1.81 -13.22 -17.37
CA ASN A 68 0.89 -12.90 -18.48
C ASN A 68 0.85 -13.99 -19.56
N GLY A 69 0.82 -15.27 -19.15
CA GLY A 69 0.77 -16.43 -20.04
C GLY A 69 2.09 -16.77 -20.77
N LYS A 70 3.17 -16.05 -20.49
CA LYS A 70 4.51 -16.28 -21.10
C LYS A 70 5.47 -16.87 -20.09
N CYS A 71 6.26 -17.86 -20.51
CA CYS A 71 7.37 -18.38 -19.71
C CYS A 71 8.48 -17.34 -19.58
N ILE A 72 9.10 -17.29 -18.41
CA ILE A 72 10.20 -16.40 -18.07
C ILE A 72 11.44 -17.27 -17.76
N ASP A 73 12.37 -17.32 -18.67
CA ASP A 73 13.56 -18.20 -18.60
C ASP A 73 14.78 -17.56 -17.89
N LYS A 74 14.60 -16.40 -17.24
CA LYS A 74 15.72 -15.59 -16.74
C LYS A 74 15.80 -15.50 -15.20
N ILE A 75 15.05 -16.33 -14.49
CA ILE A 75 15.03 -16.28 -13.02
C ILE A 75 15.80 -17.49 -12.49
N HIS A 76 17.08 -17.30 -12.20
CA HIS A 76 17.98 -18.34 -11.69
C HIS A 76 18.48 -18.05 -10.26
N SER A 77 18.06 -16.94 -9.68
CA SER A 77 18.45 -16.54 -8.33
C SER A 77 17.38 -15.67 -7.69
N GLN A 78 17.42 -15.58 -6.35
CA GLN A 78 16.59 -14.63 -5.60
C GLN A 78 16.77 -13.18 -6.09
N LYS A 79 17.99 -12.82 -6.49
CA LYS A 79 18.29 -11.49 -7.03
C LYS A 79 17.56 -11.23 -8.36
N ASP A 80 17.51 -12.23 -9.24
CA ASP A 80 16.79 -12.12 -10.52
C ASP A 80 15.28 -12.02 -10.27
N LEU A 81 14.75 -12.82 -9.34
CA LEU A 81 13.35 -12.77 -8.95
C LEU A 81 12.98 -11.36 -8.43
N ILE A 82 13.77 -10.80 -7.50
CA ILE A 82 13.54 -9.47 -6.96
C ILE A 82 13.55 -8.41 -8.06
N LYS A 83 14.53 -8.47 -8.96
CA LYS A 83 14.59 -7.56 -10.13
C LYS A 83 13.35 -7.68 -11.00
N PHE A 84 12.95 -8.91 -11.29
CA PHE A 84 11.78 -9.17 -12.13
C PHE A 84 10.50 -8.68 -11.47
N LEU A 85 10.32 -8.93 -10.17
CA LEU A 85 9.17 -8.41 -9.40
C LEU A 85 9.16 -6.87 -9.37
N SER A 86 10.31 -6.22 -9.28
CA SER A 86 10.40 -4.75 -9.36
C SER A 86 9.92 -4.25 -10.72
N VAL A 87 10.37 -4.86 -11.83
CA VAL A 87 9.92 -4.48 -13.18
C VAL A 87 8.41 -4.68 -13.35
N ILE A 88 7.87 -5.79 -12.82
CA ILE A 88 6.41 -6.03 -12.83
C ILE A 88 5.69 -4.94 -12.05
N SER A 89 6.17 -4.63 -10.83
CA SER A 89 5.56 -3.60 -9.99
C SER A 89 5.57 -2.24 -10.66
N ASP A 90 6.69 -1.84 -11.25
CA ASP A 90 6.82 -0.57 -11.98
C ASP A 90 5.89 -0.51 -13.19
N THR A 91 5.65 -1.65 -13.84
CA THR A 91 4.73 -1.74 -14.99
C THR A 91 3.27 -1.65 -14.56
N ILE A 92 2.90 -2.37 -13.50
CA ILE A 92 1.51 -2.43 -13.02
C ILE A 92 1.13 -1.13 -12.29
N TYR A 93 2.05 -0.59 -11.50
CA TYR A 93 1.84 0.58 -10.65
C TYR A 93 2.58 1.82 -11.18
N SER A 94 2.51 2.01 -12.49
CA SER A 94 3.28 3.06 -13.21
C SER A 94 2.90 4.50 -12.82
N ALA A 95 1.75 4.70 -12.19
CA ALA A 95 1.25 6.01 -11.75
C ALA A 95 1.30 6.19 -10.22
N THR A 96 1.96 5.29 -9.50
CA THR A 96 2.14 5.44 -8.04
C THR A 96 3.09 6.60 -7.74
N PRO A 97 2.68 7.56 -6.89
CA PRO A 97 3.56 8.65 -6.50
C PRO A 97 4.76 8.16 -5.68
N THR A 98 5.94 8.71 -5.92
CA THR A 98 7.12 8.44 -5.09
C THR A 98 6.96 9.10 -3.73
N PHE A 99 6.65 8.33 -2.72
CA PHE A 99 6.29 8.83 -1.40
C PHE A 99 7.11 8.16 -0.30
N LYS A 100 7.89 8.96 0.43
CA LYS A 100 8.81 8.49 1.49
C LYS A 100 8.32 8.93 2.87
N ASN A 101 7.16 8.44 3.29
CA ASN A 101 6.65 8.68 4.64
C ASN A 101 5.92 7.45 5.17
N GLU A 102 6.62 6.66 5.99
CA GLU A 102 6.11 5.41 6.54
C GLU A 102 4.98 5.59 7.57
N LEU A 103 4.76 6.81 8.06
CA LEU A 103 3.67 7.09 9.01
C LEU A 103 2.30 6.82 8.39
N ILE A 104 2.13 7.17 7.11
CA ILE A 104 0.88 7.04 6.37
C ILE A 104 0.94 6.04 5.21
N ASN A 105 2.11 5.51 4.88
CA ASN A 105 2.26 4.45 3.88
C ASN A 105 1.80 3.08 4.43
N LYS A 106 0.58 2.99 4.95
CA LYS A 106 0.01 1.81 5.62
C LYS A 106 -1.45 1.60 5.21
N HIS A 107 -1.86 0.33 5.17
CA HIS A 107 -3.27 -0.01 4.94
C HIS A 107 -4.16 0.35 6.13
N ARG A 108 -3.64 0.25 7.36
CA ARG A 108 -4.35 0.59 8.61
C ARG A 108 -3.50 1.58 9.41
N PRO A 109 -3.84 2.87 9.38
CA PRO A 109 -3.19 3.87 10.22
C PRO A 109 -3.45 3.59 11.71
N SER A 110 -2.52 3.99 12.56
CA SER A 110 -2.69 3.91 14.03
C SER A 110 -3.66 4.98 14.55
N GLY A 111 -4.19 4.79 15.75
CA GLY A 111 -5.07 5.78 16.39
C GLY A 111 -4.42 7.16 16.53
N THR A 112 -3.12 7.23 16.78
CA THR A 112 -2.35 8.49 16.83
C THR A 112 -2.38 9.24 15.49
N MET A 113 -2.47 8.53 14.36
CA MET A 113 -2.59 9.15 13.04
C MET A 113 -3.95 9.79 12.81
N SER A 114 -5.00 9.37 13.52
CA SER A 114 -6.31 10.02 13.42
C SER A 114 -6.27 11.44 14.02
N LEU A 115 -5.60 11.61 15.15
CA LEU A 115 -5.40 12.95 15.75
C LEU A 115 -4.49 13.81 14.86
N ALA A 116 -3.38 13.25 14.38
CA ALA A 116 -2.48 13.95 13.47
C ALA A 116 -3.21 14.42 12.20
N ARG A 117 -4.14 13.61 11.66
CA ARG A 117 -4.99 13.97 10.52
C ARG A 117 -5.91 15.15 10.84
N GLN A 118 -6.58 15.13 11.98
CA GLN A 118 -7.46 16.24 12.40
C GLN A 118 -6.66 17.54 12.52
N ASN A 119 -5.52 17.51 13.22
CA ASN A 119 -4.64 18.67 13.37
C ASN A 119 -4.17 19.20 12.01
N TYR A 120 -3.69 18.31 11.16
CA TYR A 120 -3.21 18.65 9.81
C TYR A 120 -4.30 19.33 8.97
N LEU A 121 -5.49 18.72 8.87
CA LEU A 121 -6.60 19.25 8.07
C LEU A 121 -7.12 20.58 8.65
N SER A 122 -7.18 20.72 9.97
CA SER A 122 -7.54 21.98 10.62
C SER A 122 -6.55 23.10 10.29
N LEU A 123 -5.25 22.82 10.31
CA LEU A 123 -4.23 23.81 9.92
C LEU A 123 -4.32 24.16 8.43
N LEU A 124 -4.54 23.15 7.58
CA LEU A 124 -4.69 23.34 6.14
C LEU A 124 -5.88 24.24 5.80
N LEU A 125 -7.02 24.05 6.48
CA LEU A 125 -8.21 24.91 6.29
C LEU A 125 -8.01 26.33 6.75
N LYS A 126 -7.32 26.53 7.89
CA LYS A 126 -7.22 27.85 8.53
C LYS A 126 -6.05 28.70 8.05
N ASN A 127 -4.94 28.05 7.73
CA ASN A 127 -3.64 28.70 7.56
C ASN A 127 -3.03 28.50 6.18
N TYR A 128 -3.79 28.15 5.16
CA TYR A 128 -3.27 27.84 3.83
C TYR A 128 -2.48 28.98 3.17
N CYS A 129 -2.73 30.24 3.58
CA CYS A 129 -1.98 31.40 3.11
C CYS A 129 -0.66 31.65 3.86
N MET A 130 -0.36 30.85 4.89
CA MET A 130 0.82 31.02 5.73
C MET A 130 1.96 30.10 5.31
N GLU A 131 3.20 30.54 5.57
CA GLU A 131 4.37 29.66 5.42
C GLU A 131 4.18 28.40 6.24
N ASP A 132 4.41 27.24 5.62
CA ASP A 132 4.27 25.91 6.23
C ASP A 132 2.91 25.70 6.94
N ILE A 133 1.84 26.30 6.40
CA ILE A 133 0.50 26.29 7.02
C ILE A 133 0.50 26.62 8.53
N GLY A 134 1.47 27.44 8.96
CA GLY A 134 1.62 27.89 10.34
C GLY A 134 2.27 26.89 11.30
N PHE A 135 2.94 25.85 10.81
CA PHE A 135 3.74 24.98 11.68
C PHE A 135 4.93 25.72 12.30
N ASP A 136 5.15 25.47 13.58
CA ASP A 136 6.34 25.93 14.30
C ASP A 136 7.61 25.37 13.63
N LYS A 137 8.61 26.23 13.41
CA LYS A 137 9.85 25.85 12.73
C LYS A 137 10.69 24.86 13.53
N GLU A 138 10.63 24.95 14.84
CA GLU A 138 11.46 24.15 15.75
C GLU A 138 10.80 22.80 16.13
N LYS A 139 9.50 22.63 15.92
CA LYS A 139 8.77 21.41 16.26
C LYS A 139 8.49 20.57 15.02
N PHE A 140 8.65 19.25 15.16
CA PHE A 140 8.42 18.29 14.08
C PHE A 140 7.38 17.23 14.47
N PRO A 141 6.11 17.63 14.73
CA PRO A 141 5.06 16.64 14.96
C PRO A 141 4.78 15.81 13.70
N PRO A 142 4.14 14.63 13.82
CA PRO A 142 3.85 13.75 12.69
C PRO A 142 3.13 14.45 11.53
N GLU A 143 2.16 15.30 11.83
CA GLU A 143 1.38 16.06 10.86
C GLU A 143 2.24 17.04 10.04
N LYS A 144 3.28 17.63 10.62
CA LYS A 144 4.24 18.46 9.89
C LYS A 144 5.03 17.65 8.87
N SER A 145 5.51 16.46 9.26
CA SER A 145 6.20 15.56 8.34
C SER A 145 5.32 15.15 7.17
N ILE A 146 4.03 14.89 7.41
CA ILE A 146 3.04 14.57 6.38
C ILE A 146 2.83 15.75 5.44
N TYR A 147 2.62 16.95 5.98
CA TYR A 147 2.51 18.19 5.20
C TYR A 147 3.74 18.41 4.29
N LEU A 148 4.94 18.30 4.85
CA LEU A 148 6.17 18.49 4.10
C LEU A 148 6.27 17.53 2.92
N THR A 149 5.99 16.26 3.14
CA THR A 149 6.13 15.21 2.11
C THR A 149 5.00 15.22 1.07
N MET A 150 3.80 15.65 1.45
CA MET A 150 2.63 15.64 0.55
C MET A 150 2.41 16.93 -0.21
N LEU A 151 2.62 18.07 0.42
CA LEU A 151 2.25 19.36 -0.16
C LEU A 151 3.44 20.27 -0.44
N LYS A 152 4.37 20.40 0.50
CA LYS A 152 5.50 21.33 0.33
C LYS A 152 6.52 20.80 -0.67
N ASN A 153 7.05 19.59 -0.45
CA ASN A 153 8.11 19.04 -1.30
C ASN A 153 7.60 18.67 -2.70
N THR A 154 6.30 18.44 -2.86
CA THR A 154 5.65 18.19 -4.14
C THR A 154 5.38 19.48 -4.92
N GLY A 155 5.54 20.64 -4.27
CA GLY A 155 5.27 21.94 -4.85
C GLY A 155 3.79 22.31 -4.92
N VAL A 156 2.90 21.53 -4.32
CA VAL A 156 1.46 21.81 -4.25
C VAL A 156 1.20 23.05 -3.41
N HIS A 157 1.81 23.14 -2.22
CA HIS A 157 1.80 24.38 -1.43
C HIS A 157 3.07 25.18 -1.73
N PHE A 158 2.92 26.38 -2.23
CA PHE A 158 4.02 27.19 -2.72
C PHE A 158 3.90 28.65 -2.29
N ARG A 159 5.02 29.36 -2.32
CA ARG A 159 5.07 30.79 -2.09
C ARG A 159 4.75 31.54 -3.40
N GLY A 160 3.62 32.22 -3.44
CA GLY A 160 3.25 33.12 -4.51
C GLY A 160 4.00 34.47 -4.42
N THR A 161 3.55 35.47 -5.17
CA THR A 161 4.15 36.81 -5.18
C THR A 161 3.90 37.62 -3.89
N LYS A 162 2.74 37.40 -3.26
CA LYS A 162 2.36 38.11 -2.01
C LYS A 162 2.19 37.10 -0.84
N ASP A 163 1.44 36.02 -1.07
CA ASP A 163 1.07 35.06 -0.06
C ASP A 163 1.38 33.64 -0.52
N PHE A 164 1.21 32.67 0.39
CA PHE A 164 1.23 31.24 0.05
C PHE A 164 -0.11 30.81 -0.58
N GLY A 165 -0.06 29.78 -1.39
CA GLY A 165 -1.23 29.24 -2.06
C GLY A 165 -1.00 27.85 -2.61
N PHE A 166 -1.97 27.35 -3.39
CA PHE A 166 -1.93 26.00 -3.95
C PHE A 166 -1.83 26.04 -5.48
N ARG A 167 -1.16 25.04 -6.03
CA ARG A 167 -1.07 24.78 -7.48
C ARG A 167 -0.96 23.28 -7.76
N GLU A 168 -0.90 22.93 -9.01
CA GLU A 168 -0.54 21.56 -9.43
C GLU A 168 0.85 21.17 -8.92
N PRO A 169 1.06 19.90 -8.58
CA PRO A 169 2.37 19.43 -8.16
C PRO A 169 3.41 19.65 -9.26
N THR A 170 4.60 20.09 -8.86
CA THR A 170 5.76 20.21 -9.75
C THR A 170 6.63 18.93 -9.71
N GLU A 171 6.42 18.09 -8.71
CA GLU A 171 7.07 16.80 -8.60
C GLU A 171 6.35 15.81 -9.55
N SER A 172 7.11 15.26 -10.51
CA SER A 172 6.57 14.50 -11.65
C SER A 172 5.78 13.27 -11.26
N SER A 173 6.16 12.57 -10.19
CA SER A 173 5.46 11.36 -9.75
C SER A 173 4.09 11.63 -9.15
N PHE A 174 3.82 12.87 -8.68
CA PHE A 174 2.52 13.28 -8.16
C PHE A 174 1.56 13.82 -9.22
N VAL A 175 2.05 14.15 -10.41
CA VAL A 175 1.21 14.68 -11.49
C VAL A 175 0.12 13.70 -11.92
N PRO A 176 0.38 12.39 -12.14
CA PRO A 176 -0.67 11.44 -12.48
C PRO A 176 -1.76 11.31 -11.41
N LEU A 177 -1.36 11.32 -10.13
CA LEU A 177 -2.29 11.31 -9.00
C LEU A 177 -3.20 12.54 -8.99
N TRP A 178 -2.60 13.72 -9.15
CA TRP A 178 -3.34 15.00 -9.23
C TRP A 178 -4.32 14.99 -10.40
N GLN A 179 -3.86 14.58 -11.57
CA GLN A 179 -4.68 14.53 -12.78
C GLN A 179 -5.87 13.57 -12.62
N CYS A 180 -5.66 12.39 -12.03
CA CYS A 180 -6.76 11.45 -11.72
C CYS A 180 -7.83 12.10 -10.84
N CYS A 181 -7.43 12.81 -9.79
CA CYS A 181 -8.36 13.52 -8.93
C CYS A 181 -9.10 14.65 -9.67
N MET A 182 -8.40 15.40 -10.53
CA MET A 182 -9.00 16.46 -11.36
C MET A 182 -10.00 15.89 -12.37
N ASP A 183 -9.67 14.80 -13.04
CA ASP A 183 -10.54 14.17 -14.03
C ASP A 183 -11.78 13.54 -13.36
N PHE A 184 -11.62 13.04 -12.14
CA PHE A 184 -12.75 12.61 -11.33
C PHE A 184 -13.71 13.78 -11.04
N LEU A 185 -13.21 14.93 -10.60
CA LEU A 185 -14.05 16.12 -10.37
C LEU A 185 -14.73 16.60 -11.66
N LYS A 186 -14.00 16.66 -12.77
CA LYS A 186 -14.59 17.02 -14.08
C LYS A 186 -15.70 16.06 -14.48
N SER A 187 -15.54 14.75 -14.24
CA SER A 187 -16.57 13.75 -14.54
C SER A 187 -17.85 13.93 -13.72
N ALA A 188 -17.77 14.59 -12.56
CA ALA A 188 -18.92 14.89 -11.71
C ALA A 188 -19.80 16.03 -12.25
N GLN A 189 -19.37 16.80 -13.25
CA GLN A 189 -20.15 17.85 -13.88
C GLN A 189 -21.44 17.33 -14.56
N HIS A 190 -21.40 16.11 -15.05
CA HIS A 190 -22.54 15.51 -15.78
C HIS A 190 -23.35 14.52 -14.95
N LYS A 191 -22.78 14.00 -13.87
CA LYS A 191 -23.42 13.02 -12.98
C LYS A 191 -22.76 13.05 -11.61
N GLN A 192 -23.58 13.05 -10.56
CA GLN A 192 -23.08 12.90 -9.20
C GLN A 192 -22.19 11.64 -9.06
N ARG A 193 -21.04 11.80 -8.46
CA ARG A 193 -20.06 10.73 -8.22
C ARG A 193 -19.84 10.53 -6.72
N LYS A 194 -19.67 9.30 -6.32
CA LYS A 194 -19.35 8.98 -4.92
C LYS A 194 -17.83 9.08 -4.68
N ILE A 195 -17.43 9.76 -3.62
CA ILE A 195 -16.00 9.85 -3.21
C ILE A 195 -15.37 8.46 -3.07
N GLY A 196 -16.16 7.45 -2.64
CA GLY A 196 -15.70 6.06 -2.56
C GLY A 196 -15.19 5.50 -3.90
N GLU A 197 -15.74 5.95 -5.05
CA GLU A 197 -15.25 5.54 -6.37
C GLU A 197 -13.83 6.04 -6.60
N LEU A 198 -13.52 7.29 -6.22
CA LEU A 198 -12.16 7.82 -6.30
C LEU A 198 -11.20 7.07 -5.37
N VAL A 199 -11.64 6.72 -4.16
CA VAL A 199 -10.85 5.88 -3.24
C VAL A 199 -10.50 4.53 -3.89
N THR A 200 -11.46 3.88 -4.53
CA THR A 200 -11.22 2.62 -5.26
C THR A 200 -10.24 2.81 -6.40
N MET A 201 -10.43 3.83 -7.25
CA MET A 201 -9.52 4.15 -8.35
C MET A 201 -8.08 4.36 -7.88
N LEU A 202 -7.88 5.06 -6.77
CA LEU A 202 -6.56 5.31 -6.22
C LEU A 202 -5.93 4.08 -5.54
N SER A 203 -6.74 3.14 -5.06
CA SER A 203 -6.28 1.92 -4.40
C SER A 203 -5.88 0.81 -5.38
N GLU A 204 -6.38 0.87 -6.61
CA GLU A 204 -6.14 -0.12 -7.67
C GLU A 204 -5.03 0.33 -8.64
N PRO A 205 -4.52 -0.59 -9.48
CA PRO A 205 -3.65 -0.20 -10.57
C PRO A 205 -4.29 0.89 -11.46
N PRO A 206 -3.50 1.84 -11.98
CA PRO A 206 -2.05 1.94 -11.93
C PRO A 206 -1.49 2.66 -10.70
N TYR A 207 -2.32 3.05 -9.71
CA TYR A 207 -1.89 3.86 -8.56
C TYR A 207 -1.46 3.00 -7.37
N GLY A 208 -2.27 2.02 -6.94
CA GLY A 208 -1.95 1.11 -5.83
C GLY A 208 -1.70 1.80 -4.47
N ILE A 209 -2.36 2.93 -4.23
CA ILE A 209 -2.10 3.78 -3.07
C ILE A 209 -2.75 3.19 -1.82
N LYS A 210 -2.00 3.14 -0.73
CA LYS A 210 -2.49 2.61 0.53
C LYS A 210 -3.46 3.56 1.22
N ARG A 211 -4.41 2.99 1.95
CA ARG A 211 -5.48 3.72 2.63
C ARG A 211 -4.97 4.87 3.50
N GLY A 212 -3.89 4.66 4.26
CA GLY A 212 -3.33 5.69 5.12
C GLY A 212 -2.90 6.94 4.38
N PHE A 213 -2.33 6.81 3.16
CA PHE A 213 -2.04 7.96 2.32
C PHE A 213 -3.32 8.63 1.80
N ILE A 214 -4.29 7.84 1.31
CA ILE A 214 -5.56 8.35 0.76
C ILE A 214 -6.31 9.17 1.82
N ASP A 215 -6.29 8.74 3.07
CA ASP A 215 -6.98 9.41 4.18
C ASP A 215 -6.42 10.82 4.48
N PHE A 216 -5.21 11.14 4.04
CA PHE A 216 -4.64 12.49 4.11
C PHE A 216 -4.72 13.22 2.78
N TRP A 217 -4.38 12.55 1.69
CA TRP A 217 -4.33 13.16 0.36
C TRP A 217 -5.71 13.63 -0.12
N LEU A 218 -6.70 12.75 -0.07
CA LEU A 218 -8.00 13.06 -0.63
C LEU A 218 -8.71 14.23 0.07
N PRO A 219 -8.78 14.30 1.40
CA PRO A 219 -9.30 15.50 2.07
C PRO A 219 -8.48 16.76 1.75
N SER A 220 -7.15 16.66 1.66
CA SER A 220 -6.30 17.79 1.28
C SER A 220 -6.63 18.30 -0.12
N PHE A 221 -6.76 17.40 -1.09
CA PHE A 221 -7.13 17.75 -2.46
C PHE A 221 -8.52 18.41 -2.51
N LEU A 222 -9.49 17.89 -1.77
CA LEU A 222 -10.83 18.46 -1.70
C LEU A 222 -10.82 19.85 -1.05
N ILE A 223 -10.02 20.07 -0.01
CA ILE A 223 -9.85 21.40 0.60
C ILE A 223 -9.23 22.39 -0.39
N ILE A 224 -8.19 21.96 -1.13
CA ILE A 224 -7.51 22.77 -2.13
C ILE A 224 -8.47 23.17 -3.27
N LYS A 225 -9.39 22.28 -3.62
CA LYS A 225 -10.33 22.44 -4.72
C LYS A 225 -11.75 22.78 -4.28
N LYS A 226 -11.93 23.22 -3.03
CA LYS A 226 -13.26 23.45 -2.41
C LYS A 226 -14.20 24.35 -3.19
N ASP A 227 -13.65 25.27 -3.99
CA ASP A 227 -14.42 26.22 -4.79
C ASP A 227 -14.79 25.66 -6.19
N ASP A 228 -14.28 24.48 -6.56
CA ASP A 228 -14.46 23.87 -7.88
C ASP A 228 -15.58 22.83 -7.90
N PHE A 229 -16.19 22.47 -6.75
CA PHE A 229 -17.24 21.43 -6.66
C PHE A 229 -18.24 21.68 -5.54
N ALA A 230 -19.38 20.99 -5.60
CA ALA A 230 -20.36 20.93 -4.52
C ALA A 230 -20.36 19.54 -3.88
N LEU A 231 -20.39 19.49 -2.54
CA LEU A 231 -20.41 18.25 -1.76
C LEU A 231 -21.83 17.96 -1.26
N TYR A 232 -22.23 16.69 -1.33
CA TYR A 232 -23.53 16.23 -0.84
C TYR A 232 -23.34 15.05 0.13
N SER A 233 -24.15 15.00 1.19
CA SER A 233 -24.30 13.84 2.08
C SER A 233 -25.71 13.29 1.89
N GLY A 234 -25.85 12.18 1.16
CA GLY A 234 -27.12 11.76 0.61
C GLY A 234 -27.65 12.83 -0.35
N ASP A 235 -28.89 13.28 -0.13
CA ASP A 235 -29.52 14.33 -0.95
C ASP A 235 -29.30 15.74 -0.40
N SER A 236 -28.60 15.87 0.74
CA SER A 236 -28.40 17.16 1.41
C SER A 236 -27.08 17.79 0.97
N TYR A 237 -27.15 19.04 0.50
CA TYR A 237 -25.96 19.84 0.20
C TYR A 237 -25.18 20.16 1.48
N VAL A 238 -23.86 19.99 1.43
CA VAL A 238 -22.91 20.31 2.50
C VAL A 238 -22.23 21.63 2.15
N PRO A 239 -22.66 22.76 2.75
CA PRO A 239 -22.19 24.10 2.36
C PRO A 239 -20.75 24.41 2.77
N PHE A 240 -20.22 23.70 3.77
CA PHE A 240 -18.87 23.93 4.30
C PHE A 240 -18.15 22.62 4.57
N ILE A 241 -16.86 22.57 4.23
CA ILE A 241 -15.94 21.53 4.68
C ILE A 241 -15.34 22.03 6.00
N ASN A 242 -15.78 21.47 7.12
CA ASN A 242 -15.31 21.83 8.47
C ASN A 242 -14.31 20.79 9.00
#